data_20103116ad4b0ba8efd33cd4205d6068
#
_entry.id   20103116ad4b0ba8efd33cd4205d6068
#
_cell.length_a   1.000
_cell.length_b   1.000
_cell.length_c   1.000
_cell.angle_alpha   90.00
_cell.angle_beta   90.00
_cell.angle_gamma   90.00
#
_symmetry.space_group_name_H-M   'P 1'
#
loop_
_entity.id
_entity.type
_entity.pdbx_description
1 polymer ?
#
loop_
_entity_poly.entity_id
_entity_poly.type
_entity_poly.pdbx_seq_one_letter_code
_entity_poly.pdbx_strand_id
1 'polypeptide(L)'
;MTNRHIAFTNKKRMAINQMEMDKMIKQKKVKALELEGLCYDPNSQDVRLCAGMPVIARKNSKELNIFNNETFIIKSIKLKDNIIVVYDEGREQEVPIPEFTKMFNVAYCITVHKSQGATFDEAYTIHEFEQFDTRLKYVALSRATDINLINII
;
A
#
# COMPACT_ATOMS: atom_id res chain seq x y z
N MET A 1 -8.67 10.68 -8.87
CA MET A 1 -9.34 10.22 -7.65
C MET A 1 -8.48 9.13 -7.01
N THR A 2 -7.99 9.39 -5.84
CA THR A 2 -7.11 8.46 -5.16
C THR A 2 -7.93 7.50 -4.30
N ASN A 3 -7.54 6.25 -4.31
CA ASN A 3 -8.20 5.20 -3.56
C ASN A 3 -7.37 4.87 -2.32
N ARG A 4 -7.22 5.87 -1.44
CA ARG A 4 -6.50 5.73 -0.18
C ARG A 4 -7.45 5.37 0.95
N HIS A 5 -7.04 4.41 1.76
CA HIS A 5 -7.85 3.89 2.85
C HIS A 5 -7.01 3.65 4.10
N ILE A 6 -7.63 3.81 5.26
CA ILE A 6 -7.07 3.43 6.56
C ILE A 6 -8.04 2.43 7.20
N ALA A 7 -7.53 1.38 7.79
CA ALA A 7 -8.33 0.37 8.50
C ALA A 7 -7.70 0.02 9.85
N PHE A 8 -8.47 -0.62 10.72
CA PHE A 8 -8.00 -1.09 12.01
C PHE A 8 -7.35 -2.47 11.91
N THR A 9 -8.05 -3.43 11.30
CA THR A 9 -7.59 -4.82 11.21
C THR A 9 -6.83 -5.09 9.93
N ASN A 10 -5.88 -6.03 9.98
CA ASN A 10 -5.20 -6.53 8.79
C ASN A 10 -6.15 -7.25 7.84
N LYS A 11 -7.17 -7.93 8.39
CA LYS A 11 -8.20 -8.58 7.59
C LYS A 11 -8.91 -7.58 6.67
N LYS A 12 -9.33 -6.44 7.23
CA LYS A 12 -9.99 -5.37 6.46
C LYS A 12 -9.02 -4.73 5.46
N ARG A 13 -7.79 -4.48 5.90
CA ARG A 13 -6.73 -3.95 5.02
C ARG A 13 -6.53 -4.82 3.79
N MET A 14 -6.38 -6.12 3.98
CA MET A 14 -6.17 -7.05 2.87
C MET A 14 -7.38 -7.14 1.94
N ALA A 15 -8.59 -7.13 2.48
CA ALA A 15 -9.82 -7.15 1.68
C ALA A 15 -9.93 -5.91 0.78
N ILE A 16 -9.64 -4.73 1.33
CA ILE A 16 -9.69 -3.48 0.57
C ILE A 16 -8.60 -3.46 -0.49
N ASN A 17 -7.39 -3.87 -0.15
CA ASN A 17 -6.29 -3.94 -1.12
C ASN A 17 -6.61 -4.90 -2.27
N GLN A 18 -7.23 -6.03 -1.99
CA GLN A 18 -7.66 -6.98 -3.02
C GLN A 18 -8.68 -6.33 -3.96
N MET A 19 -9.68 -5.68 -3.40
CA MET A 19 -10.72 -4.99 -4.18
C MET A 19 -10.11 -3.90 -5.08
N GLU A 20 -9.22 -3.09 -4.54
CA GLU A 20 -8.59 -2.01 -5.30
C GLU A 20 -7.63 -2.52 -6.37
N MET A 21 -6.88 -3.59 -6.11
CA MET A 21 -6.04 -4.23 -7.12
C MET A 21 -6.88 -4.75 -8.29
N ASP A 22 -7.94 -5.48 -8.00
CA ASP A 22 -8.82 -6.05 -9.03
C ASP A 22 -9.47 -4.94 -9.86
N LYS A 23 -9.91 -3.87 -9.21
CA LYS A 23 -10.49 -2.71 -9.87
C LYS A 23 -9.51 -2.03 -10.82
N MET A 24 -8.26 -1.82 -10.38
CA MET A 24 -7.22 -1.19 -11.19
C MET A 24 -6.87 -2.04 -12.42
N ILE A 25 -6.70 -3.34 -12.25
CA ILE A 25 -6.40 -4.27 -13.34
C ILE A 25 -7.52 -4.25 -14.38
N LYS A 26 -8.78 -4.27 -13.92
CA LYS A 26 -9.95 -4.22 -14.79
C LYS A 26 -10.04 -2.91 -15.57
N GLN A 27 -9.79 -1.77 -14.89
CA GLN A 27 -9.85 -0.46 -15.52
C GLN A 27 -8.76 -0.26 -16.56
N LYS A 28 -7.54 -0.69 -16.28
CA LYS A 28 -6.39 -0.55 -17.19
C LYS A 28 -6.39 -1.58 -18.31
N LYS A 29 -7.17 -2.67 -18.18
CA LYS A 29 -7.22 -3.77 -19.15
C LYS A 29 -5.83 -4.33 -19.44
N VAL A 30 -5.00 -4.45 -18.42
CA VAL A 30 -3.63 -4.98 -18.52
C VAL A 30 -3.56 -6.37 -17.91
N LYS A 31 -2.52 -7.11 -18.30
CA LYS A 31 -2.21 -8.40 -17.66
C LYS A 31 -1.48 -8.12 -16.35
N ALA A 32 -2.01 -8.62 -15.26
CA ALA A 32 -1.39 -8.48 -13.94
C ALA A 32 -0.21 -9.42 -13.77
N LEU A 33 0.79 -8.97 -13.01
CA LEU A 33 1.79 -9.87 -12.46
C LEU A 33 1.24 -10.44 -11.16
N GLU A 34 1.03 -11.74 -11.12
CA GLU A 34 0.49 -12.42 -9.93
C GLU A 34 1.63 -13.00 -9.09
N LEU A 35 1.68 -12.63 -7.82
CA LEU A 35 2.66 -13.15 -6.86
C LEU A 35 1.93 -13.67 -5.63
N GLU A 36 2.41 -14.78 -5.10
CA GLU A 36 1.89 -15.34 -3.86
C GLU A 36 2.40 -14.57 -2.65
N GLY A 37 1.55 -14.39 -1.66
CA GLY A 37 1.94 -13.88 -0.35
C GLY A 37 2.87 -14.86 0.38
N LEU A 38 3.47 -14.40 1.48
CA LEU A 38 4.36 -15.23 2.29
C LEU A 38 3.53 -16.24 3.08
N CYS A 39 3.74 -17.52 2.84
CA CYS A 39 2.93 -18.59 3.43
C CYS A 39 3.03 -18.66 4.97
N TYR A 40 4.10 -18.14 5.55
CA TYR A 40 4.33 -18.12 7.00
C TYR A 40 3.83 -16.84 7.68
N ASP A 41 3.32 -15.87 6.92
CA ASP A 41 2.87 -14.59 7.46
C ASP A 41 1.38 -14.40 7.15
N PRO A 42 0.50 -14.50 8.18
CA PRO A 42 -0.94 -14.35 7.97
C PRO A 42 -1.35 -12.95 7.51
N ASN A 43 -0.47 -11.95 7.64
CA ASN A 43 -0.71 -10.58 7.21
C ASN A 43 -0.17 -10.28 5.81
N SER A 44 0.45 -11.26 5.17
CA SER A 44 0.84 -11.20 3.76
C SER A 44 -0.31 -11.71 2.88
N GLN A 45 -0.48 -11.14 1.70
CA GLN A 45 -1.53 -11.57 0.78
C GLN A 45 -0.98 -11.78 -0.62
N ASP A 46 -1.71 -12.56 -1.40
CA ASP A 46 -1.45 -12.68 -2.83
C ASP A 46 -1.71 -11.34 -3.49
N VAL A 47 -0.90 -10.97 -4.46
CA VAL A 47 -1.01 -9.69 -5.13
C VAL A 47 -1.15 -9.85 -6.64
N ARG A 48 -1.85 -8.91 -7.24
CA ARG A 48 -2.00 -8.76 -8.69
C ARG A 48 -1.52 -7.37 -9.05
N LEU A 49 -0.32 -7.28 -9.59
CA LEU A 49 0.41 -6.02 -9.73
C LEU A 49 0.38 -5.48 -11.15
N CYS A 50 0.28 -4.16 -11.26
CA CYS A 50 0.54 -3.42 -12.49
C CYS A 50 1.14 -2.05 -12.14
N ALA A 51 1.64 -1.36 -13.16
CA ALA A 51 2.17 0.00 -12.98
C ALA A 51 1.09 0.94 -12.44
N GLY A 52 1.49 1.85 -11.57
CA GLY A 52 0.60 2.83 -10.94
C GLY A 52 0.09 2.44 -9.56
N MET A 53 0.31 1.21 -9.12
CA MET A 53 -0.15 0.77 -7.80
C MET A 53 0.73 1.29 -6.68
N PRO A 54 0.13 1.78 -5.56
CA PRO A 54 0.91 2.18 -4.39
C PRO A 54 1.36 0.96 -3.59
N VAL A 55 2.58 1.04 -3.06
CA VAL A 55 3.15 -0.01 -2.20
C VAL A 55 3.82 0.62 -1.00
N ILE A 56 3.94 -0.13 0.08
CA ILE A 56 4.59 0.31 1.31
C ILE A 56 5.62 -0.73 1.76
N ALA A 57 6.80 -0.25 2.15
CA ALA A 57 7.86 -1.12 2.61
C ALA A 57 7.53 -1.75 3.95
N ARG A 58 7.78 -3.05 4.07
CA ARG A 58 7.52 -3.85 5.27
C ARG A 58 8.69 -3.86 6.25
N LYS A 59 9.88 -3.56 5.77
CA LYS A 59 11.11 -3.61 6.55
C LYS A 59 12.19 -2.73 5.94
N ASN A 60 13.27 -2.53 6.68
CA ASN A 60 14.45 -1.84 6.17
C ASN A 60 15.25 -2.75 5.24
N SER A 61 15.83 -2.18 4.20
CA SER A 61 16.79 -2.85 3.33
C SER A 61 17.92 -1.89 3.00
N LYS A 62 19.13 -2.20 3.43
CA LYS A 62 20.32 -1.41 3.08
C LYS A 62 20.67 -1.57 1.61
N GLU A 63 20.53 -2.78 1.09
CA GLU A 63 20.84 -3.08 -0.31
C GLU A 63 19.98 -2.26 -1.27
N LEU A 64 18.70 -2.14 -0.97
CA LEU A 64 17.75 -1.39 -1.80
C LEU A 64 17.62 0.07 -1.38
N ASN A 65 18.29 0.48 -0.30
CA ASN A 65 18.17 1.82 0.28
C ASN A 65 16.70 2.19 0.55
N ILE A 66 16.00 1.27 1.20
CA ILE A 66 14.58 1.38 1.54
C ILE A 66 14.41 1.28 3.04
N PHE A 67 13.57 2.16 3.60
CA PHE A 67 13.24 2.16 5.03
C PHE A 67 11.82 1.65 5.26
N ASN A 68 11.61 0.98 6.40
CA ASN A 68 10.30 0.50 6.80
C ASN A 68 9.27 1.64 6.77
N ASN A 69 8.09 1.33 6.27
CA ASN A 69 6.95 2.25 6.10
C ASN A 69 7.12 3.32 5.00
N GLU A 70 8.22 3.33 4.26
CA GLU A 70 8.31 4.19 3.07
C GLU A 70 7.30 3.74 2.02
N THR A 71 6.67 4.71 1.35
CA THR A 71 5.68 4.45 0.30
C THR A 71 6.26 4.75 -1.07
N PHE A 72 5.88 3.94 -2.03
CA PHE A 72 6.32 4.06 -3.42
C PHE A 72 5.13 3.78 -4.34
N ILE A 73 5.31 4.11 -5.62
CA ILE A 73 4.41 3.72 -6.70
C ILE A 73 5.16 2.77 -7.63
N ILE A 74 4.50 1.72 -8.09
CA ILE A 74 5.10 0.85 -9.13
C ILE A 74 5.17 1.63 -10.42
N LYS A 75 6.39 1.87 -10.92
CA LYS A 75 6.61 2.57 -12.17
C LYS A 75 6.50 1.64 -13.36
N SER A 76 7.13 0.47 -13.29
CA SER A 76 7.12 -0.53 -14.36
C SER A 76 7.46 -1.91 -13.82
N ILE A 77 7.06 -2.92 -14.59
CA ILE A 77 7.38 -4.32 -14.32
C ILE A 77 8.14 -4.84 -15.54
N LYS A 78 9.40 -5.21 -15.31
CA LYS A 78 10.30 -5.71 -16.36
C LYS A 78 10.45 -7.22 -16.22
N LEU A 79 9.55 -7.97 -16.84
CA LEU A 79 9.53 -9.43 -16.72
C LEU A 79 10.82 -10.09 -17.21
N LYS A 80 11.38 -9.59 -18.32
CA LYS A 80 12.63 -10.12 -18.88
C LYS A 80 13.80 -9.99 -17.92
N ASP A 81 13.85 -8.89 -17.19
CA ASP A 81 14.92 -8.60 -16.21
C ASP A 81 14.58 -9.11 -14.81
N ASN A 82 13.37 -9.65 -14.61
CA ASN A 82 12.88 -10.15 -13.34
C ASN A 82 12.87 -9.06 -12.25
N ILE A 83 12.48 -7.85 -12.61
CA ILE A 83 12.55 -6.65 -11.75
C ILE A 83 11.22 -5.90 -11.76
N ILE A 84 10.86 -5.35 -10.59
CA ILE A 84 9.81 -4.35 -10.44
C ILE A 84 10.49 -3.03 -10.08
N VAL A 85 10.23 -1.97 -10.85
CA VAL A 85 10.75 -0.63 -10.56
C VAL A 85 9.72 0.12 -9.75
N VAL A 86 10.10 0.58 -8.56
CA VAL A 86 9.27 1.42 -7.70
C VAL A 86 9.89 2.82 -7.62
N TYR A 87 9.07 3.85 -7.46
CA TYR A 87 9.57 5.22 -7.38
C TYR A 87 8.82 6.05 -6.35
N ASP A 88 9.52 7.07 -5.85
CA ASP A 88 8.98 8.10 -4.97
C ASP A 88 9.81 9.39 -5.18
N GLU A 89 9.14 10.48 -5.55
CA GLU A 89 9.73 11.83 -5.70
C GLU A 89 11.17 11.87 -6.27
N GLY A 90 11.33 11.36 -7.49
CA GLY A 90 12.62 11.40 -8.18
C GLY A 90 13.59 10.28 -7.81
N ARG A 91 13.21 9.39 -6.91
CA ARG A 91 14.02 8.24 -6.54
C ARG A 91 13.38 6.96 -7.09
N GLU A 92 14.17 6.18 -7.80
CA GLU A 92 13.75 4.88 -8.32
C GLU A 92 14.56 3.78 -7.64
N GLN A 93 13.90 2.64 -7.38
CA GLN A 93 14.55 1.45 -6.87
C GLN A 93 14.12 0.23 -7.70
N GLU A 94 15.07 -0.62 -8.02
CA GLU A 94 14.82 -1.87 -8.70
C GLU A 94 14.72 -3.00 -7.68
N VAL A 95 13.59 -3.69 -7.67
CA VAL A 95 13.33 -4.76 -6.69
C VAL A 95 13.19 -6.07 -7.47
N PRO A 96 14.01 -7.08 -7.15
CA PRO A 96 13.84 -8.40 -7.77
C PRO A 96 12.43 -8.95 -7.50
N ILE A 97 11.79 -9.49 -8.52
CA ILE A 97 10.42 -10.03 -8.40
C ILE A 97 10.31 -11.02 -7.23
N PRO A 98 11.24 -11.98 -7.03
CA PRO A 98 11.14 -12.92 -5.90
C PRO A 98 11.20 -12.27 -4.52
N GLU A 99 11.77 -11.06 -4.41
CA GLU A 99 11.91 -10.35 -3.15
C GLU A 99 10.74 -9.40 -2.87
N PHE A 100 9.85 -9.17 -3.85
CA PHE A 100 8.86 -8.11 -3.76
C PHE A 100 7.89 -8.30 -2.58
N THR A 101 7.29 -9.47 -2.43
CA THR A 101 6.33 -9.71 -1.34
C THR A 101 6.98 -9.77 0.04
N LYS A 102 8.29 -10.00 0.11
CA LYS A 102 9.06 -9.90 1.36
C LYS A 102 9.28 -8.44 1.76
N MET A 103 9.38 -7.55 0.78
CA MET A 103 9.73 -6.15 0.97
C MET A 103 8.53 -5.23 1.05
N PHE A 104 7.44 -5.54 0.34
CA PHE A 104 6.32 -4.62 0.17
C PHE A 104 4.96 -5.27 0.40
N ASN A 105 4.03 -4.46 0.90
CA ASN A 105 2.60 -4.70 0.78
C ASN A 105 2.02 -3.69 -0.20
N VAL A 106 0.93 -4.04 -0.86
CA VAL A 106 0.13 -3.07 -1.62
C VAL A 106 -0.49 -2.10 -0.61
N ALA A 107 -0.55 -0.83 -0.96
CA ALA A 107 -0.84 0.25 -0.02
C ALA A 107 -2.02 1.13 -0.42
N TYR A 108 -3.03 0.59 -1.09
CA TYR A 108 -4.33 1.28 -1.20
C TYR A 108 -4.94 1.45 0.18
N CYS A 109 -4.83 0.42 1.02
CA CYS A 109 -5.21 0.47 2.42
C CYS A 109 -4.03 0.11 3.29
N ILE A 110 -3.81 0.91 4.33
CA ILE A 110 -2.83 0.63 5.38
C ILE A 110 -3.56 0.61 6.73
N THR A 111 -2.97 -0.03 7.73
CA THR A 111 -3.56 0.03 9.08
C THR A 111 -3.33 1.42 9.67
N VAL A 112 -4.20 1.82 10.59
CA VAL A 112 -4.06 3.10 11.29
C VAL A 112 -2.71 3.21 12.00
N HIS A 113 -2.16 2.10 12.51
CA HIS A 113 -0.85 2.06 13.16
C HIS A 113 0.26 2.44 12.17
N LYS A 114 0.19 1.93 10.94
CA LYS A 114 1.17 2.25 9.89
C LYS A 114 1.01 3.66 9.32
N SER A 115 -0.16 4.27 9.49
CA SER A 115 -0.40 5.65 9.06
C SER A 115 0.27 6.68 9.95
N GLN A 116 0.75 6.28 11.12
CA GLN A 116 1.38 7.16 12.08
C GLN A 116 2.63 7.82 11.48
N GLY A 117 2.70 9.14 11.51
CA GLY A 117 3.76 9.91 10.87
C GLY A 117 3.54 10.23 9.39
N ALA A 118 2.56 9.62 8.75
CA ALA A 118 2.21 9.92 7.35
C ALA A 118 1.37 11.20 7.26
N THR A 119 1.42 11.86 6.12
CA THR A 119 0.58 13.01 5.80
C THR A 119 -0.15 12.74 4.50
N PHE A 120 -1.46 12.96 4.48
CA PHE A 120 -2.28 12.79 3.28
C PHE A 120 -2.81 14.15 2.82
N ASP A 121 -2.40 14.57 1.63
CA ASP A 121 -2.88 15.77 0.96
C ASP A 121 -3.96 15.46 -0.09
N GLU A 122 -4.43 14.22 -0.10
CA GLU A 122 -5.47 13.71 -0.99
C GLU A 122 -6.56 13.03 -0.17
N ALA A 123 -7.74 12.84 -0.77
CA ALA A 123 -8.88 12.23 -0.09
C ALA A 123 -8.58 10.79 0.35
N TYR A 124 -9.01 10.44 1.55
CA TYR A 124 -8.88 9.07 2.06
C TYR A 124 -10.12 8.68 2.89
N THR A 125 -10.34 7.39 2.99
CA THR A 125 -11.48 6.80 3.69
C THR A 125 -10.99 6.03 4.91
N ILE A 126 -11.63 6.26 6.06
CA ILE A 126 -11.36 5.55 7.31
C ILE A 126 -12.43 4.48 7.50
N HIS A 127 -11.99 3.23 7.62
CA HIS A 127 -12.85 2.08 7.90
C HIS A 127 -12.68 1.64 9.34
N GLU A 128 -13.71 1.03 9.90
CA GLU A 128 -13.68 0.49 11.27
C GLU A 128 -13.40 1.55 12.34
N PHE A 129 -13.77 2.81 12.06
CA PHE A 129 -13.46 3.95 12.94
C PHE A 129 -13.97 3.74 14.37
N GLU A 130 -15.13 3.12 14.52
CA GLU A 130 -15.72 2.86 15.83
C GLU A 130 -14.89 1.89 16.69
N GLN A 131 -14.03 1.08 16.07
CA GLN A 131 -13.15 0.15 16.77
C GLN A 131 -11.87 0.82 17.27
N PHE A 132 -11.58 2.06 16.82
CA PHE A 132 -10.40 2.79 17.23
C PHE A 132 -10.58 3.30 18.65
N ASP A 133 -9.51 3.24 19.45
CA ASP A 133 -9.45 4.01 20.69
C ASP A 133 -9.28 5.51 20.41
N THR A 134 -9.39 6.35 21.43
CA THR A 134 -9.31 7.80 21.26
C THR A 134 -8.00 8.24 20.61
N ARG A 135 -6.88 7.63 20.98
CA ARG A 135 -5.56 7.93 20.40
C ARG A 135 -5.52 7.61 18.91
N LEU A 136 -6.01 6.43 18.54
CA LEU A 136 -6.03 6.00 17.14
C LEU A 136 -7.01 6.81 16.28
N LYS A 137 -8.15 7.22 16.85
CA LYS A 137 -9.06 8.16 16.18
C LYS A 137 -8.35 9.47 15.86
N TYR A 138 -7.61 10.01 16.82
CA TYR A 138 -6.81 11.21 16.60
C TYR A 138 -5.74 11.00 15.53
N VAL A 139 -5.01 9.88 15.56
CA VAL A 139 -4.00 9.56 14.56
C VAL A 139 -4.64 9.54 13.17
N ALA A 140 -5.75 8.83 13.01
CA ALA A 140 -6.42 8.69 11.71
C ALA A 140 -6.90 10.05 11.17
N LEU A 141 -7.48 10.89 12.02
CA LEU A 141 -8.00 12.20 11.62
C LEU A 141 -6.89 13.21 11.33
N SER A 142 -5.77 13.11 12.05
CA SER A 142 -4.67 14.08 11.94
C SER A 142 -3.74 13.80 10.74
N ARG A 143 -3.98 12.73 9.96
CA ARG A 143 -3.19 12.48 8.73
C ARG A 143 -3.51 13.46 7.62
N ALA A 144 -4.72 14.03 7.62
CA ALA A 144 -5.17 14.94 6.58
C ALA A 144 -4.57 16.34 6.72
N THR A 145 -4.19 16.94 5.60
CA THR A 145 -3.85 18.37 5.53
C THR A 145 -5.10 19.24 5.57
N ASP A 146 -6.26 18.67 5.20
CA ASP A 146 -7.56 19.35 5.20
C ASP A 146 -8.62 18.35 5.63
N ILE A 147 -9.48 18.75 6.58
CA ILE A 147 -10.54 17.90 7.11
C ILE A 147 -11.55 17.47 6.02
N ASN A 148 -11.70 18.25 4.98
CA ASN A 148 -12.59 17.91 3.86
C ASN A 148 -12.11 16.72 3.03
N LEU A 149 -10.88 16.28 3.23
CA LEU A 149 -10.31 15.10 2.57
C LEU A 149 -10.73 13.79 3.23
N ILE A 150 -11.31 13.85 4.43
CA ILE A 150 -11.63 12.68 5.24
C ILE A 150 -13.05 12.19 4.95
N ASN A 151 -13.15 10.89 4.64
CA ASN A 151 -14.42 10.18 4.54
C ASN A 151 -14.43 9.04 5.56
N ILE A 152 -15.46 8.95 6.37
CA ILE A 152 -15.59 7.90 7.40
C ILE A 152 -16.76 7.01 7.02
N ILE A 153 -16.49 5.71 6.98
CA ILE A 153 -17.52 4.69 6.73
C ILE A 153 -17.82 3.94 8.02
#